data_38ef69cd324e6d4ad2efcf8021a236c2
#
_entry.id   38ef69cd324e6d4ad2efcf8021a236c2
#
_cell.length_a   1.000
_cell.length_b   1.000
_cell.length_c   1.000
_cell.angle_alpha   90.00
_cell.angle_beta   90.00
_cell.angle_gamma   90.00
#
_symmetry.space_group_name_H-M   'P 1'
#
loop_
_entity.id
_entity.type
_entity.pdbx_description
1 polymer ?
#
loop_
_entity_poly.entity_id
_entity_poly.type
_entity_poly.pdbx_seq_one_letter_code
_entity_poly.pdbx_strand_id
1 'polypeptide(L)'
;MTLITKLAVSLFISVTSIFILHKPPAPTPAETQPAPITVWQGLEQPAPIPTTTVATTLITQPDACQTVFNMGRHVGWPEHELTQLIAVAYRESRCQPDAFNPTDPNGGSNGVMQINQFWCKPSKYYANGYLQAYGLIRTCDDLFDLEDNLRSALAIYRYSKGWRAWSL
;
A
#
# COMPACT_ATOMS: atom_id res chain seq x y z
N MET A 1 -41.64 -18.60 -48.51
CA MET A 1 -42.20 -19.42 -47.42
C MET A 1 -41.16 -20.41 -47.03
N THR A 2 -40.55 -20.28 -45.86
CA THR A 2 -40.15 -21.37 -44.97
C THR A 2 -39.45 -20.75 -43.73
N LEU A 3 -40.16 -20.79 -42.62
CA LEU A 3 -39.68 -20.43 -41.29
C LEU A 3 -38.64 -21.45 -40.84
N ILE A 4 -37.46 -21.00 -40.39
CA ILE A 4 -36.50 -21.85 -39.67
C ILE A 4 -36.40 -21.24 -38.26
N THR A 5 -37.06 -21.91 -37.32
CA THR A 5 -37.02 -21.70 -35.90
C THR A 5 -35.68 -22.23 -35.37
N LYS A 6 -34.79 -21.35 -34.88
CA LYS A 6 -33.59 -21.78 -34.16
C LYS A 6 -33.89 -21.89 -32.66
N LEU A 7 -33.96 -23.14 -32.17
CA LEU A 7 -33.96 -23.45 -30.75
C LEU A 7 -32.59 -23.12 -30.15
N ALA A 8 -32.57 -22.19 -29.20
CA ALA A 8 -31.42 -21.96 -28.34
C ALA A 8 -31.53 -22.90 -27.12
N VAL A 9 -30.64 -23.88 -27.03
CA VAL A 9 -30.48 -24.72 -25.86
C VAL A 9 -29.54 -24.01 -24.90
N SER A 10 -30.08 -23.46 -23.81
CA SER A 10 -29.28 -22.91 -22.70
C SER A 10 -28.82 -24.06 -21.80
N LEU A 11 -27.53 -24.33 -21.82
CA LEU A 11 -26.87 -25.26 -20.90
C LEU A 11 -26.53 -24.51 -19.60
N PHE A 12 -27.32 -24.72 -18.53
CA PHE A 12 -26.96 -24.27 -17.20
C PHE A 12 -25.95 -25.24 -16.59
N ILE A 13 -24.70 -24.82 -16.47
CA ILE A 13 -23.69 -25.52 -15.70
C ILE A 13 -23.79 -25.03 -14.25
N SER A 14 -24.39 -25.84 -13.39
CA SER A 14 -24.38 -25.62 -11.94
C SER A 14 -23.01 -25.99 -11.39
N VAL A 15 -22.22 -24.99 -10.99
CA VAL A 15 -20.98 -25.19 -10.25
C VAL A 15 -21.33 -25.30 -8.76
N THR A 16 -21.37 -26.53 -8.25
CA THR A 16 -21.47 -26.81 -6.82
C THR A 16 -20.12 -26.54 -6.16
N SER A 17 -20.00 -25.42 -5.44
CA SER A 17 -18.85 -25.10 -4.61
C SER A 17 -18.83 -26.00 -3.38
N ILE A 18 -17.88 -26.94 -3.34
CA ILE A 18 -17.59 -27.75 -2.15
C ILE A 18 -16.79 -26.89 -1.17
N PHE A 19 -17.45 -26.42 -0.10
CA PHE A 19 -16.76 -25.81 1.04
C PHE A 19 -16.07 -26.91 1.85
N ILE A 20 -14.76 -27.03 1.73
CA ILE A 20 -13.94 -27.83 2.64
C ILE A 20 -13.74 -27.02 3.91
N LEU A 21 -14.44 -27.40 4.99
CA LEU A 21 -14.21 -26.86 6.32
C LEU A 21 -12.82 -27.31 6.81
N HIS A 22 -11.85 -26.40 6.80
CA HIS A 22 -10.57 -26.66 7.47
C HIS A 22 -10.76 -26.44 8.98
N LYS A 23 -10.62 -27.53 9.73
CA LYS A 23 -10.58 -27.51 11.20
C LYS A 23 -9.26 -26.83 11.63
N PRO A 24 -9.30 -25.84 12.53
CA PRO A 24 -8.07 -25.23 13.03
C PRO A 24 -7.24 -26.22 13.86
N PRO A 25 -5.90 -26.15 13.80
CA PRO A 25 -5.02 -27.00 14.59
C PRO A 25 -5.17 -26.74 16.09
N ALA A 26 -5.02 -27.80 16.90
CA ALA A 26 -5.10 -27.75 18.34
C ALA A 26 -3.95 -26.92 18.96
N PRO A 27 -4.17 -26.26 20.13
CA PRO A 27 -3.13 -25.47 20.79
C PRO A 27 -1.97 -26.35 21.25
N THR A 28 -0.76 -25.88 20.97
CA THR A 28 0.50 -26.50 21.42
C THR A 28 0.62 -26.46 22.93
N PRO A 29 1.12 -27.52 23.59
CA PRO A 29 1.33 -27.53 25.04
C PRO A 29 2.34 -26.48 25.49
N ALA A 30 2.07 -25.87 26.63
CA ALA A 30 2.89 -24.86 27.29
C ALA A 30 4.32 -25.40 27.54
N GLU A 31 5.29 -24.63 27.09
CA GLU A 31 6.71 -24.85 27.31
C GLU A 31 7.06 -24.62 28.79
N THR A 32 7.63 -25.63 29.40
CA THR A 32 8.02 -25.65 30.79
C THR A 32 9.20 -24.70 31.05
N GLN A 33 9.00 -23.71 31.89
CA GLN A 33 9.97 -22.71 32.29
C GLN A 33 11.17 -23.36 33.00
N PRO A 34 12.42 -23.12 32.58
CA PRO A 34 13.58 -23.65 33.27
C PRO A 34 13.81 -22.99 34.66
N ALA A 35 14.29 -23.77 35.60
CA ALA A 35 14.57 -23.38 36.98
C ALA A 35 15.61 -22.26 37.08
N PRO A 36 15.59 -21.46 38.19
CA PRO A 36 16.50 -20.34 38.37
C PRO A 36 17.95 -20.81 38.61
N ILE A 37 18.87 -20.24 37.82
CA ILE A 37 20.30 -20.50 37.93
C ILE A 37 20.85 -19.70 39.14
N THR A 38 21.49 -20.39 40.03
CA THR A 38 22.20 -19.83 41.20
C THR A 38 23.35 -18.94 40.74
N VAL A 39 23.32 -17.68 41.16
CA VAL A 39 24.35 -16.67 40.89
C VAL A 39 25.63 -16.99 41.61
N TRP A 40 26.71 -17.21 40.87
CA TRP A 40 28.08 -17.21 41.44
C TRP A 40 28.51 -15.76 41.70
N GLN A 41 28.66 -15.43 43.00
CA GLN A 41 29.30 -14.19 43.43
C GLN A 41 30.82 -14.37 43.36
N GLY A 42 31.47 -13.43 42.66
CA GLY A 42 32.90 -13.22 42.79
C GLY A 42 33.70 -13.39 41.50
N LEU A 43 33.67 -12.34 40.66
CA LEU A 43 34.82 -11.96 39.83
C LEU A 43 34.80 -10.43 39.69
N GLU A 44 35.91 -9.81 39.94
CA GLU A 44 36.19 -8.38 39.87
C GLU A 44 35.71 -7.78 38.58
N GLN A 45 35.00 -6.68 38.70
CA GLN A 45 34.44 -5.90 37.57
C GLN A 45 35.59 -5.21 36.82
N PRO A 46 35.83 -5.53 35.53
CA PRO A 46 36.79 -4.77 34.73
C PRO A 46 36.29 -3.33 34.60
N ALA A 47 37.24 -2.38 34.64
CA ALA A 47 36.93 -0.95 34.46
C ALA A 47 36.11 -0.66 33.20
N PRO A 48 35.16 0.29 33.26
CA PRO A 48 34.31 0.59 32.12
C PRO A 48 35.13 1.12 30.95
N ILE A 49 35.08 0.41 29.83
CA ILE A 49 35.57 0.89 28.53
C ILE A 49 34.73 2.11 28.19
N PRO A 50 35.31 3.25 27.80
CA PRO A 50 34.53 4.40 27.33
C PRO A 50 33.73 3.98 26.10
N THR A 51 32.44 3.72 26.28
CA THR A 51 31.51 3.51 25.19
C THR A 51 31.32 4.87 24.50
N THR A 52 31.99 5.06 23.40
CA THR A 52 31.65 6.15 22.49
C THR A 52 30.26 5.89 21.99
N THR A 53 29.27 6.50 22.65
CA THR A 53 27.89 6.54 22.19
C THR A 53 27.89 7.32 20.88
N VAL A 54 27.96 6.63 19.74
CA VAL A 54 27.60 7.20 18.47
C VAL A 54 26.10 7.53 18.60
N ALA A 55 25.81 8.80 18.85
CA ALA A 55 24.45 9.29 18.77
C ALA A 55 23.98 9.07 17.33
N THR A 56 23.33 7.93 17.08
CA THR A 56 22.51 7.74 15.90
C THR A 56 21.41 8.79 16.00
N THR A 57 21.60 9.90 15.30
CA THR A 57 20.53 10.88 15.11
C THR A 57 19.44 10.13 14.35
N LEU A 58 18.49 9.59 15.10
CA LEU A 58 17.22 9.14 14.56
C LEU A 58 16.63 10.38 13.89
N ILE A 59 16.74 10.46 12.57
CA ILE A 59 15.98 11.42 11.79
C ILE A 59 14.52 11.00 12.04
N THR A 60 13.89 11.69 12.99
CA THR A 60 12.47 11.51 13.28
C THR A 60 11.74 11.94 12.01
N GLN A 61 11.37 10.96 11.20
CA GLN A 61 10.51 11.20 10.06
C GLN A 61 9.22 11.81 10.61
N PRO A 62 8.70 12.90 10.03
CA PRO A 62 7.43 13.48 10.48
C PRO A 62 6.38 12.38 10.62
N ASP A 63 5.55 12.41 11.68
CA ASP A 63 4.52 11.39 11.95
C ASP A 63 3.63 11.10 10.73
N ALA A 64 3.34 12.12 9.91
CA ALA A 64 2.60 11.99 8.67
C ALA A 64 3.29 11.04 7.67
N CYS A 65 4.61 11.12 7.49
CA CYS A 65 5.34 10.25 6.57
C CYS A 65 5.45 8.81 7.11
N GLN A 66 5.48 8.64 8.43
CA GLN A 66 5.41 7.29 9.02
C GLN A 66 4.04 6.65 8.76
N THR A 67 2.96 7.44 8.79
CA THR A 67 1.61 6.97 8.42
C THR A 67 1.55 6.55 6.96
N VAL A 68 2.14 7.33 6.04
CA VAL A 68 2.25 6.98 4.61
C VAL A 68 3.05 5.68 4.43
N PHE A 69 4.16 5.49 5.15
CA PHE A 69 4.95 4.26 5.11
C PHE A 69 4.12 3.04 5.50
N ASN A 70 3.43 3.12 6.63
CA ASN A 70 2.62 2.02 7.14
C ASN A 70 1.45 1.70 6.19
N MET A 71 0.79 2.72 5.66
CA MET A 71 -0.29 2.54 4.69
C MET A 71 0.24 2.00 3.35
N GLY A 72 1.40 2.46 2.88
CA GLY A 72 2.06 1.93 1.70
C GLY A 72 2.28 0.42 1.80
N ARG A 73 2.81 -0.04 2.94
CA ARG A 73 2.97 -1.47 3.22
C ARG A 73 1.62 -2.19 3.24
N HIS A 74 0.60 -1.61 3.87
CA HIS A 74 -0.76 -2.18 3.95
C HIS A 74 -1.39 -2.39 2.58
N VAL A 75 -1.29 -1.42 1.68
CA VAL A 75 -1.86 -1.52 0.32
C VAL A 75 -1.01 -2.34 -0.66
N GLY A 76 0.12 -2.88 -0.20
CA GLY A 76 0.93 -3.84 -0.95
C GLY A 76 2.01 -3.24 -1.84
N TRP A 77 2.57 -2.08 -1.48
CA TRP A 77 3.81 -1.59 -2.08
C TRP A 77 4.95 -2.56 -1.80
N PRO A 78 5.84 -2.83 -2.78
CA PRO A 78 7.01 -3.66 -2.56
C PRO A 78 7.89 -3.09 -1.44
N GLU A 79 8.38 -3.94 -0.53
CA GLU A 79 9.15 -3.49 0.64
C GLU A 79 10.39 -2.66 0.24
N HIS A 80 11.07 -3.03 -0.84
CA HIS A 80 12.23 -2.31 -1.36
C HIS A 80 11.89 -0.94 -1.98
N GLU A 81 10.62 -0.66 -2.26
CA GLU A 81 10.16 0.63 -2.80
C GLU A 81 9.62 1.58 -1.73
N LEU A 82 9.41 1.12 -0.50
CA LEU A 82 8.82 1.94 0.55
C LEU A 82 9.65 3.18 0.89
N THR A 83 10.97 3.08 0.88
CA THR A 83 11.85 4.24 1.10
C THR A 83 11.69 5.27 -0.01
N GLN A 84 11.61 4.82 -1.27
CA GLN A 84 11.39 5.70 -2.40
C GLN A 84 9.98 6.30 -2.39
N LEU A 85 8.97 5.52 -2.00
CA LEU A 85 7.59 5.98 -1.82
C LEU A 85 7.54 7.19 -0.87
N ILE A 86 8.21 7.09 0.29
CA ILE A 86 8.26 8.19 1.25
C ILE A 86 8.99 9.41 0.71
N ALA A 87 10.11 9.20 0.01
CA ALA A 87 10.84 10.30 -0.60
C ALA A 87 9.98 11.06 -1.62
N VAL A 88 9.20 10.33 -2.43
CA VAL A 88 8.25 10.92 -3.38
C VAL A 88 7.12 11.62 -2.65
N ALA A 89 6.43 10.97 -1.71
CA ALA A 89 5.35 11.57 -0.95
C ALA A 89 5.76 12.85 -0.22
N TYR A 90 6.97 12.85 0.34
CA TYR A 90 7.51 14.06 0.99
C TYR A 90 7.78 15.19 -0.02
N ARG A 91 8.33 14.88 -1.18
CA ARG A 91 8.58 15.86 -2.25
C ARG A 91 7.28 16.45 -2.78
N GLU A 92 6.28 15.60 -3.03
CA GLU A 92 5.01 15.97 -3.67
C GLU A 92 4.08 16.76 -2.73
N SER A 93 3.95 16.32 -1.47
CA SER A 93 2.92 16.85 -0.57
C SER A 93 3.40 17.11 0.86
N ARG A 94 4.68 16.86 1.20
CA ARG A 94 5.14 16.77 2.59
C ARG A 94 4.38 15.69 3.37
N CYS A 95 3.98 14.60 2.69
CA CYS A 95 3.17 13.52 3.25
C CYS A 95 1.77 13.93 3.71
N GLN A 96 1.19 15.02 3.15
CA GLN A 96 -0.13 15.50 3.50
C GLN A 96 -1.19 14.86 2.59
N PRO A 97 -2.18 14.10 3.14
CA PRO A 97 -3.20 13.45 2.32
C PRO A 97 -4.15 14.43 1.62
N ASP A 98 -4.40 15.57 2.24
CA ASP A 98 -5.31 16.62 1.77
C ASP A 98 -4.64 17.65 0.84
N ALA A 99 -3.41 17.41 0.43
CA ALA A 99 -2.69 18.31 -0.46
C ALA A 99 -3.37 18.41 -1.83
N PHE A 100 -3.53 19.64 -2.32
CA PHE A 100 -4.08 19.93 -3.64
C PHE A 100 -3.24 20.96 -4.37
N ASN A 101 -2.80 20.64 -5.59
CA ASN A 101 -2.13 21.58 -6.49
C ASN A 101 -3.07 21.92 -7.67
N PRO A 102 -3.78 23.06 -7.62
CA PRO A 102 -4.72 23.43 -8.69
C PRO A 102 -4.02 23.91 -9.97
N THR A 103 -2.73 24.22 -9.92
CA THR A 103 -1.97 24.76 -11.06
C THR A 103 -1.49 23.69 -12.04
N ASP A 104 -1.52 22.43 -11.62
CA ASP A 104 -1.19 21.33 -12.52
C ASP A 104 -2.24 21.20 -13.64
N PRO A 105 -1.83 20.80 -14.85
CA PRO A 105 -2.75 20.61 -15.96
C PRO A 105 -3.82 19.55 -15.65
N ASN A 106 -4.87 19.52 -16.47
CA ASN A 106 -5.99 18.57 -16.36
C ASN A 106 -6.88 18.74 -15.13
N GLY A 107 -6.76 19.84 -14.40
CA GLY A 107 -7.59 20.18 -13.24
C GLY A 107 -6.90 19.98 -11.90
N GLY A 108 -5.61 19.79 -11.91
CA GLY A 108 -4.80 19.72 -10.70
C GLY A 108 -4.30 18.33 -10.34
N SER A 109 -3.61 18.26 -9.20
CA SER A 109 -3.10 17.01 -8.61
C SER A 109 -3.52 16.89 -7.16
N ASN A 110 -3.93 15.68 -6.76
CA ASN A 110 -4.63 15.41 -5.50
C ASN A 110 -3.84 14.47 -4.59
N GLY A 111 -3.89 14.77 -3.29
CA GLY A 111 -3.50 13.88 -2.21
C GLY A 111 -2.00 13.68 -2.05
N VAL A 112 -1.64 12.69 -1.23
CA VAL A 112 -0.27 12.49 -0.75
C VAL A 112 0.76 12.27 -1.86
N MET A 113 0.38 11.60 -2.95
CA MET A 113 1.25 11.33 -4.11
C MET A 113 1.06 12.33 -5.25
N GLN A 114 0.27 13.39 -5.05
CA GLN A 114 -0.06 14.39 -6.06
C GLN A 114 -0.45 13.77 -7.41
N ILE A 115 -1.44 12.88 -7.34
CA ILE A 115 -1.94 12.19 -8.54
C ILE A 115 -2.69 13.19 -9.40
N ASN A 116 -2.20 13.43 -10.63
CA ASN A 116 -2.84 14.33 -11.59
C ASN A 116 -4.22 13.81 -11.99
N GLN A 117 -5.21 14.70 -12.06
CA GLN A 117 -6.58 14.35 -12.39
C GLN A 117 -6.75 13.77 -13.80
N PHE A 118 -5.72 13.79 -14.64
CA PHE A 118 -5.68 13.03 -15.89
C PHE A 118 -6.02 11.54 -15.68
N TRP A 119 -5.60 10.96 -14.55
CA TRP A 119 -5.80 9.55 -14.27
C TRP A 119 -7.22 9.20 -13.84
N CYS A 120 -7.99 10.18 -13.37
CA CYS A 120 -9.36 9.99 -12.86
C CYS A 120 -10.43 10.74 -13.69
N LYS A 121 -10.06 11.32 -14.84
CA LYS A 121 -11.00 11.98 -15.75
C LYS A 121 -11.23 11.16 -17.02
N PRO A 122 -12.38 11.34 -17.67
CA PRO A 122 -12.66 10.72 -18.96
C PRO A 122 -11.57 10.97 -20.00
N SER A 123 -11.24 9.96 -20.76
CA SER A 123 -10.27 10.01 -21.84
C SER A 123 -10.76 9.21 -23.05
N LYS A 124 -10.07 9.30 -24.19
CA LYS A 124 -10.38 8.48 -25.35
C LYS A 124 -10.24 6.96 -25.11
N TYR A 125 -9.56 6.56 -24.05
CA TYR A 125 -9.33 5.14 -23.71
C TYR A 125 -10.25 4.66 -22.60
N TYR A 126 -10.66 5.55 -21.69
CA TYR A 126 -11.45 5.22 -20.50
C TYR A 126 -12.56 6.24 -20.31
N ALA A 127 -13.80 5.80 -20.47
CA ALA A 127 -14.97 6.68 -20.44
C ALA A 127 -15.14 7.44 -19.11
N ASN A 128 -14.70 6.84 -17.99
CA ASN A 128 -14.80 7.42 -16.65
C ASN A 128 -13.43 7.75 -16.02
N GLY A 129 -12.33 7.51 -16.73
CA GLY A 129 -10.97 7.60 -16.21
C GLY A 129 -10.33 6.25 -15.96
N TYR A 130 -8.99 6.23 -15.96
CA TYR A 130 -8.21 5.00 -15.75
C TYR A 130 -8.47 4.39 -14.37
N LEU A 131 -8.39 5.19 -13.32
CA LEU A 131 -8.52 4.70 -11.94
C LEU A 131 -9.92 4.14 -11.65
N GLN A 132 -10.97 4.76 -12.18
CA GLN A 132 -12.34 4.27 -12.07
C GLN A 132 -12.55 2.98 -12.86
N ALA A 133 -11.95 2.88 -14.06
CA ALA A 133 -12.06 1.67 -14.88
C ALA A 133 -11.46 0.44 -14.18
N TYR A 134 -10.48 0.63 -13.29
CA TYR A 134 -9.89 -0.42 -12.48
C TYR A 134 -10.50 -0.54 -11.08
N GLY A 135 -11.57 0.21 -10.78
CA GLY A 135 -12.28 0.13 -9.52
C GLY A 135 -11.48 0.60 -8.31
N LEU A 136 -10.48 1.46 -8.52
CA LEU A 136 -9.60 1.96 -7.46
C LEU A 136 -10.24 3.11 -6.69
N ILE A 137 -11.00 3.95 -7.39
CA ILE A 137 -11.73 5.11 -6.87
C ILE A 137 -13.05 5.25 -7.60
N ARG A 138 -13.98 6.04 -7.08
CA ARG A 138 -15.26 6.40 -7.71
C ARG A 138 -15.17 7.77 -8.37
N THR A 139 -14.54 8.72 -7.70
CA THR A 139 -14.36 10.11 -8.13
C THR A 139 -12.93 10.56 -7.93
N CYS A 140 -12.51 11.67 -8.54
CA CYS A 140 -11.19 12.23 -8.30
C CYS A 140 -10.99 12.70 -6.86
N ASP A 141 -12.08 13.01 -6.13
CA ASP A 141 -12.01 13.45 -4.74
C ASP A 141 -11.62 12.30 -3.78
N ASP A 142 -11.88 11.04 -4.17
CA ASP A 142 -11.45 9.89 -3.38
C ASP A 142 -9.89 9.83 -3.25
N LEU A 143 -9.15 10.55 -4.12
CA LEU A 143 -7.69 10.68 -4.03
C LEU A 143 -7.20 11.51 -2.83
N PHE A 144 -8.08 12.16 -2.07
CA PHE A 144 -7.74 12.76 -0.79
C PHE A 144 -7.77 11.76 0.37
N ASP A 145 -8.34 10.57 0.17
CA ASP A 145 -8.16 9.45 1.09
C ASP A 145 -6.78 8.83 0.91
N LEU A 146 -6.08 8.58 2.04
CA LEU A 146 -4.70 8.10 2.02
C LEU A 146 -4.57 6.71 1.40
N GLU A 147 -5.50 5.80 1.73
CA GLU A 147 -5.47 4.43 1.21
C GLU A 147 -5.74 4.42 -0.29
N ASP A 148 -6.80 5.10 -0.73
CA ASP A 148 -7.20 5.18 -2.13
C ASP A 148 -6.12 5.86 -2.98
N ASN A 149 -5.45 6.89 -2.44
CA ASN A 149 -4.33 7.55 -3.09
C ASN A 149 -3.14 6.61 -3.29
N LEU A 150 -2.72 5.92 -2.24
CA LEU A 150 -1.56 5.01 -2.32
C LEU A 150 -1.84 3.75 -3.16
N ARG A 151 -3.08 3.24 -3.16
CA ARG A 151 -3.52 2.16 -4.07
C ARG A 151 -3.51 2.62 -5.52
N SER A 152 -4.02 3.81 -5.78
CA SER A 152 -4.00 4.45 -7.11
C SER A 152 -2.58 4.70 -7.59
N ALA A 153 -1.71 5.22 -6.73
CA ALA A 153 -0.29 5.43 -7.01
C ALA A 153 0.42 4.11 -7.36
N LEU A 154 0.14 3.02 -6.62
CA LEU A 154 0.69 1.70 -6.92
C LEU A 154 0.26 1.19 -8.31
N ALA A 155 -1.00 1.41 -8.69
CA ALA A 155 -1.49 1.05 -10.01
C ALA A 155 -0.81 1.85 -11.12
N ILE A 156 -0.63 3.16 -10.93
CA ILE A 156 0.09 4.05 -11.85
C ILE A 156 1.57 3.64 -11.95
N TYR A 157 2.22 3.34 -10.82
CA TYR A 157 3.60 2.84 -10.75
C TYR A 157 3.78 1.58 -11.61
N ARG A 158 2.87 0.62 -11.47
CA ARG A 158 2.89 -0.64 -12.24
C ARG A 158 2.64 -0.39 -13.74
N TYR A 159 1.67 0.45 -14.06
CA TYR A 159 1.36 0.85 -15.44
C TYR A 159 2.55 1.54 -16.11
N SER A 160 3.21 2.46 -15.40
CA SER A 160 4.35 3.25 -15.88
C SER A 160 5.67 2.47 -15.86
N LYS A 161 5.67 1.23 -15.35
CA LYS A 161 6.88 0.39 -15.13
C LYS A 161 7.91 1.11 -14.26
N GLY A 162 7.49 1.63 -13.13
CA GLY A 162 8.30 2.34 -12.15
C GLY A 162 7.85 3.77 -11.90
N TRP A 163 8.77 4.60 -11.43
CA TRP A 163 8.53 5.96 -10.94
C TRP A 163 8.38 7.04 -12.02
N ARG A 164 8.27 6.66 -13.30
CA ARG A 164 8.23 7.61 -14.44
C ARG A 164 7.09 8.63 -14.35
N ALA A 165 5.96 8.26 -13.77
CA ALA A 165 4.85 9.18 -13.58
C ALA A 165 5.19 10.36 -12.64
N TRP A 166 6.23 10.20 -11.82
CA TRP A 166 6.78 11.19 -10.90
C TRP A 166 8.15 11.73 -11.35
N SER A 167 8.49 11.58 -12.62
CA SER A 167 9.74 12.09 -13.23
C SER A 167 11.03 11.55 -12.58
N LEU A 168 11.05 10.27 -12.22
CA LEU A 168 12.18 9.54 -11.66
C LEU A 168 12.61 8.38 -12.56
#